data_2bec72a18f3c171c3fbbed73b5b0e555
#
_entry.id   2bec72a18f3c171c3fbbed73b5b0e555
#
_cell.length_a   1.000
_cell.length_b   1.000
_cell.length_c   1.000
_cell.angle_alpha   90.00
_cell.angle_beta   90.00
_cell.angle_gamma   90.00
#
_symmetry.space_group_name_H-M   'P 1'
#
loop_
_entity.id
_entity.type
_entity.pdbx_description
1 polymer ?
#
loop_
_entity_poly.entity_id
_entity_poly.type
_entity_poly.pdbx_seq_one_letter_code
_entity_poly.pdbx_strand_id
1 'polypeptide(L)'
;TTDWEGCKGMINNGEIGCMVLGSWAVVQMQEAGDNADDIGYMPFPITVDGKQYASAGPDYCYGINVHSDYDNQLASMIYVKWLTEESNFSYDQGGIPICVGNEYPDVLAAFDGVELVVDNPAPEGEEDLFGEINTESEISLNADNTHVQDVLEHALNGDKTMEEIADEWNQAWTDAQEEYDITPAPYVYGSGVAAE
;
A
#
# COMPACT_ATOMS: atom_id res chain seq x y z
N THR A 1 15.82 -13.89 -13.34
CA THR A 1 14.83 -13.04 -12.64
C THR A 1 13.85 -13.95 -11.95
N THR A 2 13.66 -13.75 -10.65
CA THR A 2 12.70 -14.49 -9.84
C THR A 2 11.32 -13.86 -10.07
N ASP A 3 10.33 -14.68 -10.34
CA ASP A 3 8.93 -14.24 -10.44
C ASP A 3 8.25 -14.22 -9.05
N TRP A 4 7.00 -13.77 -9.02
CA TRP A 4 6.24 -13.67 -7.77
C TRP A 4 6.12 -15.01 -7.03
N GLU A 5 5.82 -16.09 -7.74
CA GLU A 5 5.70 -17.42 -7.15
C GLU A 5 7.03 -17.91 -6.57
N GLY A 6 8.13 -17.67 -7.30
CA GLY A 6 9.48 -17.98 -6.81
C GLY A 6 9.85 -17.19 -5.56
N CYS A 7 9.52 -15.89 -5.50
CA CYS A 7 9.79 -15.06 -4.31
C CYS A 7 9.08 -15.58 -3.06
N LYS A 8 7.83 -16.02 -3.17
CA LYS A 8 7.08 -16.61 -2.05
C LYS A 8 7.78 -17.86 -1.50
N GLY A 9 8.21 -18.74 -2.38
CA GLY A 9 8.98 -19.92 -1.98
C GLY A 9 10.33 -19.57 -1.33
N MET A 10 11.03 -18.59 -1.87
CA MET A 10 12.36 -18.19 -1.36
C MET A 10 12.26 -17.60 0.05
N ILE A 11 11.27 -16.76 0.36
CA ILE A 11 11.10 -16.24 1.72
C ILE A 11 10.66 -17.34 2.68
N ASN A 12 9.76 -18.25 2.28
CA ASN A 12 9.33 -19.37 3.09
C ASN A 12 10.50 -20.32 3.43
N ASN A 13 11.43 -20.53 2.50
CA ASN A 13 12.61 -21.36 2.70
C ASN A 13 13.78 -20.63 3.37
N GLY A 14 13.65 -19.35 3.72
CA GLY A 14 14.69 -18.57 4.37
C GLY A 14 15.82 -18.12 3.43
N GLU A 15 15.64 -18.17 2.12
CA GLU A 15 16.57 -17.66 1.13
C GLU A 15 16.50 -16.13 1.00
N ILE A 16 15.35 -15.54 1.31
CA ILE A 16 15.11 -14.11 1.44
C ILE A 16 14.77 -13.81 2.89
N GLY A 17 15.49 -12.87 3.50
CA GLY A 17 15.30 -12.52 4.91
C GLY A 17 14.11 -11.60 5.20
N CYS A 18 13.73 -10.75 4.25
CA CYS A 18 12.55 -9.87 4.38
C CYS A 18 12.06 -9.38 3.01
N MET A 19 10.79 -9.03 2.96
CA MET A 19 10.16 -8.35 1.81
C MET A 19 9.24 -7.25 2.32
N VAL A 20 9.10 -6.17 1.54
CA VAL A 20 8.17 -5.06 1.86
C VAL A 20 6.94 -5.21 0.99
N LEU A 21 5.81 -5.53 1.61
CA LEU A 21 4.54 -5.83 0.92
C LEU A 21 3.34 -5.50 1.82
N GLY A 22 2.15 -5.52 1.24
CA GLY A 22 0.89 -5.42 1.98
C GLY A 22 0.57 -6.69 2.78
N SER A 23 -0.32 -6.58 3.76
CA SER A 23 -0.71 -7.67 4.65
C SER A 23 -1.27 -8.91 3.92
N TRP A 24 -1.93 -8.71 2.80
CA TRP A 24 -2.45 -9.76 1.91
C TRP A 24 -1.39 -10.77 1.44
N ALA A 25 -0.11 -10.35 1.39
CA ALA A 25 0.98 -11.21 0.92
C ALA A 25 1.44 -12.23 1.98
N VAL A 26 1.22 -11.95 3.26
CA VAL A 26 1.72 -12.79 4.37
C VAL A 26 1.18 -14.20 4.29
N VAL A 27 -0.14 -14.33 4.16
CA VAL A 27 -0.81 -15.64 4.05
C VAL A 27 -0.29 -16.43 2.86
N GLN A 28 -0.10 -15.76 1.70
CA GLN A 28 0.45 -16.42 0.52
C GLN A 28 1.88 -16.92 0.72
N MET A 29 2.69 -16.20 1.48
CA MET A 29 4.06 -16.61 1.80
C MET A 29 4.09 -17.74 2.82
N GLN A 30 3.19 -17.74 3.79
CA GLN A 30 3.02 -18.82 4.74
C GLN A 30 2.59 -20.12 4.05
N GLU A 31 1.71 -20.04 3.07
CA GLU A 31 1.21 -21.19 2.29
C GLU A 31 2.20 -21.69 1.21
N ALA A 32 3.27 -20.94 0.93
CA ALA A 32 4.21 -21.28 -0.14
C ALA A 32 5.19 -22.44 0.19
N GLY A 33 5.17 -22.98 1.42
CA GLY A 33 6.03 -24.08 1.85
C GLY A 33 5.76 -24.56 3.26
N ASP A 34 6.70 -25.29 3.83
CA ASP A 34 6.52 -25.97 5.11
C ASP A 34 6.83 -25.09 6.34
N ASN A 35 7.34 -23.87 6.15
CA ASN A 35 7.83 -23.00 7.23
C ASN A 35 6.87 -21.80 7.48
N ALA A 36 5.57 -22.04 7.47
CA ALA A 36 4.57 -21.01 7.70
C ALA A 36 4.77 -20.25 9.02
N ASP A 37 5.13 -20.96 10.08
CA ASP A 37 5.32 -20.41 11.42
C ASP A 37 6.56 -19.49 11.55
N ASP A 38 7.48 -19.55 10.57
CA ASP A 38 8.67 -18.70 10.53
C ASP A 38 8.41 -17.36 9.81
N ILE A 39 7.24 -17.20 9.17
CA ILE A 39 6.86 -16.00 8.44
C ILE A 39 5.98 -15.11 9.32
N GLY A 40 6.54 -13.97 9.71
CA GLY A 40 5.83 -12.92 10.43
C GLY A 40 5.62 -11.65 9.60
N TYR A 41 4.78 -10.75 10.10
CA TYR A 41 4.52 -9.44 9.50
C TYR A 41 4.66 -8.35 10.55
N MET A 42 5.34 -7.28 10.20
CA MET A 42 5.60 -6.17 11.12
C MET A 42 5.51 -4.83 10.39
N PRO A 43 5.16 -3.74 11.11
CA PRO A 43 5.21 -2.41 10.54
C PRO A 43 6.64 -2.06 10.12
N PHE A 44 6.76 -1.20 9.10
CA PHE A 44 8.07 -0.73 8.62
C PHE A 44 8.84 -0.09 9.80
N PRO A 45 10.09 -0.45 10.06
CA PRO A 45 10.82 -0.08 11.29
C PRO A 45 11.32 1.37 11.27
N ILE A 46 10.47 2.31 10.92
CA ILE A 46 10.75 3.75 10.94
C ILE A 46 9.75 4.43 11.86
N THR A 47 10.23 5.36 12.68
CA THR A 47 9.40 6.23 13.49
C THR A 47 9.53 7.68 13.02
N VAL A 48 8.40 8.38 12.96
CA VAL A 48 8.33 9.82 12.71
C VAL A 48 7.72 10.47 13.96
N ASP A 49 8.41 11.41 14.56
CA ASP A 49 8.00 12.06 15.81
C ASP A 49 7.64 11.08 16.94
N GLY A 50 8.38 9.97 17.00
CA GLY A 50 8.19 8.94 18.03
C GLY A 50 7.02 7.99 17.81
N LYS A 51 6.36 8.04 16.66
CA LYS A 51 5.24 7.16 16.28
C LYS A 51 5.60 6.33 15.05
N GLN A 52 5.00 5.16 14.95
CA GLN A 52 5.01 4.36 13.72
C GLN A 52 3.71 4.57 12.96
N TYR A 53 3.83 4.56 11.64
CA TYR A 53 2.71 4.70 10.72
C TYR A 53 2.70 3.54 9.73
N ALA A 54 1.51 3.18 9.28
CA ALA A 54 1.32 2.24 8.18
C ALA A 54 0.23 2.76 7.25
N SER A 55 0.47 2.65 5.95
CA SER A 55 -0.55 2.95 4.96
C SER A 55 -1.63 1.87 5.00
N ALA A 56 -2.88 2.28 4.96
CA ALA A 56 -4.04 1.40 4.85
C ALA A 56 -4.96 1.91 3.75
N GLY A 57 -5.55 1.02 2.99
CA GLY A 57 -6.47 1.37 1.91
C GLY A 57 -7.36 0.21 1.53
N PRO A 58 -8.42 0.46 0.75
CA PRO A 58 -9.28 -0.59 0.23
C PRO A 58 -8.49 -1.49 -0.73
N ASP A 59 -8.54 -2.80 -0.51
CA ASP A 59 -7.86 -3.78 -1.35
C ASP A 59 -8.84 -4.40 -2.35
N TYR A 60 -9.88 -5.08 -1.88
CA TYR A 60 -10.86 -5.72 -2.75
C TYR A 60 -12.06 -4.81 -3.01
N CYS A 61 -12.32 -4.51 -4.28
CA CYS A 61 -13.49 -3.77 -4.73
C CYS A 61 -14.46 -4.70 -5.47
N TYR A 62 -15.75 -4.56 -5.19
CA TYR A 62 -16.80 -5.37 -5.82
C TYR A 62 -17.71 -4.49 -6.66
N GLY A 63 -17.87 -4.85 -7.93
CA GLY A 63 -18.78 -4.19 -8.85
C GLY A 63 -19.94 -5.12 -9.25
N ILE A 64 -21.14 -4.56 -9.35
CA ILE A 64 -22.30 -5.29 -9.87
C ILE A 64 -22.60 -4.78 -11.27
N ASN A 65 -22.65 -5.70 -12.25
CA ASN A 65 -22.95 -5.33 -13.64
C ASN A 65 -24.39 -4.85 -13.77
N VAL A 66 -24.58 -3.56 -13.99
CA VAL A 66 -25.90 -2.93 -14.15
C VAL A 66 -26.66 -3.35 -15.41
N HIS A 67 -25.99 -4.03 -16.36
CA HIS A 67 -26.60 -4.54 -17.59
C HIS A 67 -27.09 -6.00 -17.47
N SER A 68 -26.84 -6.68 -16.32
CA SER A 68 -27.41 -7.99 -16.06
C SER A 68 -28.90 -7.86 -15.68
N ASP A 69 -29.66 -8.97 -15.78
CA ASP A 69 -31.05 -8.97 -15.32
C ASP A 69 -31.15 -8.76 -13.81
N TYR A 70 -32.36 -8.39 -13.36
CA TYR A 70 -32.61 -8.03 -11.95
C TYR A 70 -32.27 -9.17 -10.98
N ASP A 71 -32.58 -10.41 -11.32
CA ASP A 71 -32.36 -11.54 -10.43
C ASP A 71 -30.85 -11.79 -10.23
N ASN A 72 -30.06 -11.66 -11.29
CA ASN A 72 -28.60 -11.74 -11.23
C ASN A 72 -28.00 -10.57 -10.43
N GLN A 73 -28.50 -9.35 -10.61
CA GLN A 73 -28.07 -8.19 -9.80
C GLN A 73 -28.36 -8.44 -8.32
N LEU A 74 -29.58 -8.88 -7.99
CA LEU A 74 -29.98 -9.17 -6.61
C LEU A 74 -29.12 -10.29 -6.00
N ALA A 75 -28.90 -11.38 -6.72
CA ALA A 75 -28.04 -12.47 -6.27
C ALA A 75 -26.60 -11.99 -6.01
N SER A 76 -26.06 -11.16 -6.90
CA SER A 76 -24.73 -10.55 -6.75
C SER A 76 -24.64 -9.66 -5.51
N MET A 77 -25.66 -8.83 -5.25
CA MET A 77 -25.72 -7.99 -4.05
C MET A 77 -25.74 -8.83 -2.77
N ILE A 78 -26.54 -9.91 -2.74
CA ILE A 78 -26.61 -10.82 -1.60
C ILE A 78 -25.26 -11.51 -1.37
N TYR A 79 -24.60 -11.94 -2.45
CA TYR A 79 -23.28 -12.57 -2.36
C TYR A 79 -22.22 -11.61 -1.85
N VAL A 80 -22.13 -10.38 -2.39
CA VAL A 80 -21.19 -9.35 -1.93
C VAL A 80 -21.43 -9.03 -0.45
N LYS A 81 -22.70 -8.88 -0.05
CA LYS A 81 -23.03 -8.62 1.35
C LYS A 81 -22.57 -9.76 2.26
N TRP A 82 -22.85 -11.01 1.91
CA TRP A 82 -22.35 -12.16 2.65
C TRP A 82 -20.83 -12.20 2.71
N LEU A 83 -20.15 -11.94 1.57
CA LEU A 83 -18.72 -11.98 1.47
C LEU A 83 -18.04 -10.92 2.39
N THR A 84 -18.63 -9.73 2.49
CA THR A 84 -18.08 -8.63 3.29
C THR A 84 -18.46 -8.68 4.77
N GLU A 85 -19.64 -9.19 5.11
CA GLU A 85 -20.17 -9.12 6.48
C GLU A 85 -20.07 -10.46 7.24
N GLU A 86 -20.12 -11.61 6.55
CA GLU A 86 -20.31 -12.91 7.21
C GLU A 86 -19.26 -13.98 6.85
N SER A 87 -18.56 -13.86 5.70
CA SER A 87 -17.68 -14.92 5.19
C SER A 87 -16.31 -15.01 5.89
N ASN A 88 -15.95 -14.02 6.68
CA ASN A 88 -14.63 -13.85 7.25
C ASN A 88 -13.47 -13.70 6.23
N PHE A 89 -13.79 -13.52 4.94
CA PHE A 89 -12.83 -13.49 3.84
C PHE A 89 -11.68 -12.51 4.08
N SER A 90 -11.97 -11.26 4.49
CA SER A 90 -10.91 -10.27 4.73
C SER A 90 -9.94 -10.71 5.82
N TYR A 91 -10.44 -11.26 6.92
CA TYR A 91 -9.61 -11.79 8.01
C TYR A 91 -8.70 -12.92 7.51
N ASP A 92 -9.28 -13.90 6.82
CA ASP A 92 -8.55 -15.08 6.32
C ASP A 92 -7.47 -14.70 5.30
N GLN A 93 -7.63 -13.57 4.61
CA GLN A 93 -6.65 -13.03 3.66
C GLN A 93 -5.67 -12.01 4.29
N GLY A 94 -5.65 -11.86 5.61
CA GLY A 94 -4.76 -10.93 6.31
C GLY A 94 -5.16 -9.46 6.17
N GLY A 95 -6.39 -9.18 5.72
CA GLY A 95 -6.93 -7.83 5.57
C GLY A 95 -7.76 -7.37 6.77
N ILE A 96 -7.85 -6.06 6.98
CA ILE A 96 -8.73 -5.49 7.99
C ILE A 96 -10.18 -5.58 7.51
N PRO A 97 -11.09 -6.25 8.25
CA PRO A 97 -12.50 -6.29 7.90
C PRO A 97 -13.15 -4.90 7.93
N ILE A 98 -14.03 -4.62 6.96
CA ILE A 98 -14.71 -3.32 6.86
C ILE A 98 -15.81 -3.11 7.90
N CYS A 99 -16.33 -4.19 8.49
CA CYS A 99 -17.39 -4.11 9.48
C CYS A 99 -16.84 -3.71 10.84
N VAL A 100 -17.36 -2.64 11.40
CA VAL A 100 -16.97 -2.15 12.73
C VAL A 100 -17.24 -3.21 13.80
N GLY A 101 -16.22 -3.52 14.59
CA GLY A 101 -16.28 -4.49 15.69
C GLY A 101 -15.84 -5.91 15.30
N ASN A 102 -15.48 -6.14 14.04
CA ASN A 102 -14.83 -7.39 13.67
C ASN A 102 -13.38 -7.42 14.19
N GLU A 103 -12.88 -8.61 14.47
CA GLU A 103 -11.50 -8.81 14.93
C GLU A 103 -10.51 -8.56 13.78
N TYR A 104 -9.34 -8.04 14.14
CA TYR A 104 -8.21 -7.96 13.21
C TYR A 104 -7.55 -9.33 13.09
N PRO A 105 -7.03 -9.68 11.89
CA PRO A 105 -6.32 -10.93 11.73
C PRO A 105 -5.04 -10.98 12.57
N ASP A 106 -4.69 -12.17 13.06
CA ASP A 106 -3.51 -12.40 13.90
C ASP A 106 -2.21 -11.94 13.27
N VAL A 107 -2.12 -11.98 11.94
CA VAL A 107 -0.94 -11.49 11.19
C VAL A 107 -0.68 -10.00 11.40
N LEU A 108 -1.70 -9.22 11.82
CA LEU A 108 -1.59 -7.81 12.13
C LEU A 108 -1.33 -7.50 13.62
N ALA A 109 -1.08 -8.52 14.46
CA ALA A 109 -0.86 -8.31 15.90
C ALA A 109 0.30 -7.34 16.22
N ALA A 110 1.34 -7.30 15.37
CA ALA A 110 2.46 -6.37 15.53
C ALA A 110 2.11 -4.90 15.21
N PHE A 111 0.92 -4.63 14.69
CA PHE A 111 0.45 -3.27 14.36
C PHE A 111 -0.34 -2.62 15.50
N ASP A 112 -0.40 -3.24 16.67
CA ASP A 112 -1.03 -2.61 17.84
C ASP A 112 -0.26 -1.32 18.22
N GLY A 113 -0.99 -0.20 18.26
CA GLY A 113 -0.43 1.13 18.50
C GLY A 113 0.22 1.82 17.30
N VAL A 114 0.18 1.21 16.11
CA VAL A 114 0.58 1.86 14.86
C VAL A 114 -0.55 2.72 14.34
N GLU A 115 -0.24 3.96 13.94
CA GLU A 115 -1.23 4.85 13.32
C GLU A 115 -1.43 4.48 11.83
N LEU A 116 -2.67 4.13 11.48
CA LEU A 116 -3.02 3.86 10.08
C LEU A 116 -3.31 5.17 9.34
N VAL A 117 -2.62 5.37 8.24
CA VAL A 117 -2.83 6.51 7.33
C VAL A 117 -3.58 6.01 6.10
N VAL A 118 -4.68 6.67 5.79
CA VAL A 118 -5.54 6.33 4.66
C VAL A 118 -5.49 7.46 3.65
N ASP A 119 -5.40 7.13 2.37
CA ASP A 119 -5.47 8.12 1.30
C ASP A 119 -6.88 8.73 1.24
N ASN A 120 -6.94 10.05 1.12
CA ASN A 120 -8.18 10.74 0.84
C ASN A 120 -8.50 10.67 -0.66
N PRO A 121 -9.78 10.64 -1.04
CA PRO A 121 -10.14 10.84 -2.43
C PRO A 121 -9.68 12.24 -2.90
N ALA A 122 -9.28 12.34 -4.15
CA ALA A 122 -8.96 13.62 -4.75
C ALA A 122 -10.18 14.56 -4.69
N PRO A 123 -9.97 15.88 -4.54
CA PRO A 123 -11.04 16.87 -4.68
C PRO A 123 -11.70 16.79 -6.05
N GLU A 124 -12.97 17.22 -6.14
CA GLU A 124 -13.69 17.25 -7.41
C GLU A 124 -12.97 18.17 -8.41
N GLY A 125 -12.63 17.61 -9.56
CA GLY A 125 -11.90 18.30 -10.63
C GLY A 125 -10.38 18.21 -10.54
N GLU A 126 -9.85 17.50 -9.56
CA GLU A 126 -8.40 17.28 -9.36
C GLU A 126 -8.02 15.80 -9.40
N GLU A 127 -8.89 14.95 -9.95
CA GLU A 127 -8.74 13.51 -9.96
C GLU A 127 -7.47 13.04 -10.69
N ASP A 128 -7.06 13.77 -11.71
CA ASP A 128 -5.88 13.45 -12.54
C ASP A 128 -4.60 14.15 -12.08
N LEU A 129 -4.70 15.12 -11.17
CA LEU A 129 -3.61 16.03 -10.79
C LEU A 129 -2.37 15.32 -10.27
N PHE A 130 -2.53 14.31 -9.41
CA PHE A 130 -1.41 13.50 -8.95
C PHE A 130 -0.67 12.81 -10.10
N GLY A 131 -1.42 12.27 -11.05
CA GLY A 131 -0.86 11.62 -12.23
C GLY A 131 -0.09 12.60 -13.14
N GLU A 132 -0.59 13.80 -13.29
CA GLU A 132 0.03 14.88 -14.07
C GLU A 132 1.35 15.32 -13.43
N ILE A 133 1.37 15.60 -12.12
CA ILE A 133 2.60 15.96 -11.38
C ILE A 133 3.62 14.82 -11.43
N ASN A 134 3.17 13.58 -11.24
CA ASN A 134 4.04 12.41 -11.31
C ASN A 134 4.68 12.23 -12.69
N THR A 135 3.96 12.59 -13.75
CA THR A 135 4.47 12.55 -15.13
C THR A 135 5.44 13.70 -15.38
N GLU A 136 5.09 14.92 -14.99
CA GLU A 136 5.90 16.13 -15.21
C GLU A 136 7.21 16.08 -14.42
N SER A 137 7.18 15.61 -13.18
CA SER A 137 8.37 15.46 -12.36
C SER A 137 9.34 14.37 -12.84
N GLU A 138 8.91 13.49 -13.76
CA GLU A 138 9.66 12.33 -14.25
C GLU A 138 10.11 11.35 -13.13
N ILE A 139 9.62 11.52 -11.89
CA ILE A 139 9.98 10.65 -10.77
C ILE A 139 9.38 9.26 -10.93
N SER A 140 8.20 9.14 -11.56
CA SER A 140 7.53 7.85 -11.80
C SER A 140 7.25 7.06 -10.52
N LEU A 141 6.59 7.70 -9.52
CA LEU A 141 6.30 7.08 -8.22
C LEU A 141 5.59 5.72 -8.29
N ASN A 142 4.90 5.44 -9.39
CA ASN A 142 4.20 4.19 -9.63
C ASN A 142 5.01 3.19 -10.48
N ALA A 143 6.27 3.51 -10.80
CA ALA A 143 7.11 2.62 -11.59
C ALA A 143 7.70 1.50 -10.73
N ASP A 144 7.74 0.30 -11.29
CA ASP A 144 8.21 -0.91 -10.62
C ASP A 144 9.68 -0.80 -10.19
N ASN A 145 9.90 -0.47 -8.91
CA ASN A 145 11.21 -0.53 -8.23
C ASN A 145 12.34 0.33 -8.82
N THR A 146 12.07 1.27 -9.72
CA THR A 146 13.08 2.12 -10.35
C THR A 146 13.86 2.93 -9.32
N HIS A 147 13.18 3.47 -8.31
CA HIS A 147 13.81 4.25 -7.23
C HIS A 147 14.81 3.43 -6.40
N VAL A 148 14.45 2.18 -6.07
CA VAL A 148 15.36 1.29 -5.34
C VAL A 148 16.59 0.96 -6.20
N GLN A 149 16.38 0.75 -7.49
CA GLN A 149 17.46 0.50 -8.43
C GLN A 149 18.40 1.70 -8.53
N ASP A 150 17.88 2.92 -8.69
CA ASP A 150 18.68 4.13 -8.76
C ASP A 150 19.54 4.32 -7.51
N VAL A 151 18.96 4.17 -6.33
CA VAL A 151 19.71 4.24 -5.07
C VAL A 151 20.83 3.21 -5.01
N LEU A 152 20.54 1.97 -5.42
CA LEU A 152 21.54 0.90 -5.42
C LEU A 152 22.65 1.15 -6.44
N GLU A 153 22.33 1.61 -7.64
CA GLU A 153 23.32 1.94 -8.67
C GLU A 153 24.24 3.07 -8.22
N HIS A 154 23.70 4.14 -7.67
CA HIS A 154 24.51 5.25 -7.13
C HIS A 154 25.34 4.81 -5.91
N ALA A 155 24.81 3.98 -5.03
CA ALA A 155 25.56 3.43 -3.91
C ALA A 155 26.73 2.54 -4.37
N LEU A 156 26.54 1.74 -5.42
CA LEU A 156 27.58 0.89 -6.00
C LEU A 156 28.66 1.70 -6.71
N ASN A 157 28.26 2.77 -7.42
CA ASN A 157 29.17 3.66 -8.13
C ASN A 157 29.92 4.63 -7.18
N GLY A 158 29.35 4.91 -6.01
CA GLY A 158 29.88 5.86 -5.04
C GLY A 158 29.85 7.30 -5.51
N ASP A 159 28.90 7.67 -6.38
CA ASP A 159 28.81 8.98 -7.03
C ASP A 159 27.72 9.88 -6.42
N LYS A 160 26.68 9.33 -5.79
CA LYS A 160 25.66 10.07 -5.04
C LYS A 160 25.32 9.38 -3.72
N THR A 161 24.96 10.18 -2.74
CA THR A 161 24.37 9.73 -1.48
C THR A 161 22.85 9.61 -1.61
N MET A 162 22.20 8.87 -0.70
CA MET A 162 20.74 8.80 -0.63
C MET A 162 20.10 10.18 -0.40
N GLU A 163 20.75 11.05 0.37
CA GLU A 163 20.28 12.41 0.64
C GLU A 163 20.27 13.26 -0.64
N GLU A 164 21.35 13.21 -1.44
CA GLU A 164 21.42 13.91 -2.72
C GLU A 164 20.34 13.43 -3.71
N ILE A 165 20.09 12.13 -3.77
CA ILE A 165 19.03 11.56 -4.62
C ILE A 165 17.66 12.02 -4.15
N ALA A 166 17.39 11.98 -2.84
CA ALA A 166 16.12 12.42 -2.28
C ALA A 166 15.87 13.92 -2.51
N ASP A 167 16.92 14.75 -2.40
CA ASP A 167 16.84 16.18 -2.67
C ASP A 167 16.53 16.45 -4.15
N GLU A 168 17.12 15.70 -5.09
CA GLU A 168 16.80 15.80 -6.52
C GLU A 168 15.34 15.44 -6.80
N TRP A 169 14.84 14.36 -6.22
CA TRP A 169 13.43 13.94 -6.38
C TRP A 169 12.47 14.95 -5.78
N ASN A 170 12.76 15.45 -4.57
CA ASN A 170 11.93 16.46 -3.92
C ASN A 170 11.90 17.76 -4.73
N GLN A 171 13.03 18.16 -5.31
CA GLN A 171 13.07 19.34 -6.15
C GLN A 171 12.25 19.16 -7.43
N ALA A 172 12.41 18.04 -8.14
CA ALA A 172 11.66 17.76 -9.34
C ALA A 172 10.14 17.72 -9.09
N TRP A 173 9.73 17.15 -7.95
CA TRP A 173 8.32 17.16 -7.54
C TRP A 173 7.81 18.57 -7.24
N THR A 174 8.61 19.37 -6.55
CA THR A 174 8.26 20.77 -6.23
C THR A 174 8.13 21.62 -7.49
N ASP A 175 9.08 21.48 -8.42
CA ASP A 175 9.05 22.20 -9.69
C ASP A 175 7.80 21.85 -10.51
N ALA A 176 7.42 20.56 -10.54
CA ALA A 176 6.18 20.12 -11.19
C ALA A 176 4.93 20.68 -10.50
N GLN A 177 4.89 20.72 -9.16
CA GLN A 177 3.79 21.36 -8.42
C GLN A 177 3.67 22.86 -8.74
N GLU A 178 4.79 23.57 -8.86
CA GLU A 178 4.80 25.00 -9.22
C GLU A 178 4.25 25.23 -10.64
N GLU A 179 4.53 24.34 -11.60
CA GLU A 179 4.01 24.44 -12.97
C GLU A 179 2.49 24.31 -13.02
N TYR A 180 1.90 23.53 -12.11
CA TYR A 180 0.45 23.39 -11.97
C TYR A 180 -0.19 24.37 -10.98
N ASP A 181 0.54 25.41 -10.54
CA ASP A 181 0.07 26.41 -9.54
C ASP A 181 -0.41 25.78 -8.21
N ILE A 182 0.19 24.65 -7.80
CA ILE A 182 -0.23 23.92 -6.61
C ILE A 182 0.56 24.36 -5.40
N THR A 183 -0.14 24.73 -4.34
CA THR A 183 0.45 24.90 -3.01
C THR A 183 -0.06 23.77 -2.11
N PRO A 184 0.80 22.81 -1.74
CA PRO A 184 0.38 21.72 -0.85
C PRO A 184 -0.15 22.25 0.48
N ALA A 185 -1.36 21.84 0.86
CA ALA A 185 -1.87 22.11 2.20
C ALA A 185 -1.14 21.23 3.23
N PRO A 186 -0.83 21.75 4.43
CA PRO A 186 -0.28 20.92 5.50
C PRO A 186 -1.23 19.77 5.84
N TYR A 187 -0.70 18.54 5.87
CA TYR A 187 -1.47 17.37 6.23
C TYR A 187 -1.48 17.17 7.75
N VAL A 188 -2.66 16.89 8.32
CA VAL A 188 -2.81 16.56 9.74
C VAL A 188 -2.94 15.04 9.87
N TYR A 189 -1.90 14.40 10.36
CA TYR A 189 -1.85 12.95 10.53
C TYR A 189 -3.05 12.42 11.35
N GLY A 190 -3.67 11.37 10.84
CA GLY A 190 -4.79 10.69 11.51
C GLY A 190 -6.15 11.38 11.38
N SER A 191 -6.24 12.56 10.76
CA SER A 191 -7.52 13.25 10.54
C SER A 191 -8.17 12.90 9.20
N GLY A 192 -7.38 12.49 8.21
CA GLY A 192 -7.83 12.36 6.83
C GLY A 192 -8.27 13.69 6.18
N VAL A 193 -7.92 14.82 6.78
CA VAL A 193 -8.29 16.17 6.33
C VAL A 193 -7.05 17.06 6.34
N ALA A 194 -6.87 17.90 5.31
CA ALA A 194 -5.82 18.90 5.31
C ALA A 194 -6.02 19.90 6.48
N ALA A 195 -4.93 20.41 7.03
CA ALA A 195 -5.02 21.47 8.03
C ALA A 195 -5.56 22.75 7.36
N GLU A 196 -6.57 23.39 7.97
CA GLU A 196 -7.06 24.70 7.55
C GLU A 196 -6.03 25.83 7.78
#